data_ead541b5fc80a4469ad1aefd8a21e557
#
_entry.id   ead541b5fc80a4469ad1aefd8a21e557
#
_cell.length_a   1.000
_cell.length_b   1.000
_cell.length_c   1.000
_cell.angle_alpha   90.00
_cell.angle_beta   90.00
_cell.angle_gamma   90.00
#
_symmetry.space_group_name_H-M   'P 1'
#
loop_
_entity.id
_entity.type
_entity.pdbx_description
1 polymer ?
#
loop_
_entity_poly.entity_id
_entity_poly.type
_entity_poly.pdbx_seq_one_letter_code
_entity_poly.pdbx_strand_id
1 'polypeptide(L)'
;EPVSMLDASIRTGIIRLMLKERDEKGVAYLFITHDLSLAWLISDKIAIMYLGKIMEIGTADEIVNNPKHPYSKALLGIMPVPGKVLTEKRKILEGETPNAGVEIKGCKFCGRCPEVMPKCHEIEPENIEISPGHFVMCHKYSDKQE
;
A
#
# COMPACT_ATOMS: atom_id res chain seq x y z
N GLU A 1 15.39 -0.10 1.41
CA GLU A 1 15.41 0.45 0.04
C GLU A 1 16.78 0.21 -0.62
N PRO A 2 17.10 -1.01 -1.07
CA PRO A 2 18.45 -1.35 -1.53
C PRO A 2 18.83 -0.67 -2.86
N VAL A 3 17.88 -0.10 -3.60
CA VAL A 3 18.12 0.41 -4.95
C VAL A 3 17.66 1.86 -5.17
N SER A 4 17.18 2.56 -4.14
CA SER A 4 16.59 3.91 -4.25
C SER A 4 17.60 4.99 -4.66
N MET A 5 18.88 4.81 -4.33
CA MET A 5 19.96 5.76 -4.61
C MET A 5 20.73 5.43 -5.89
N LEU A 6 20.32 4.39 -6.63
CA LEU A 6 21.04 3.91 -7.81
C LEU A 6 20.41 4.45 -9.10
N ASP A 7 21.24 4.64 -10.11
CA ASP A 7 20.77 4.93 -11.46
C ASP A 7 19.92 3.76 -12.03
N ALA A 8 19.11 4.06 -13.04
CA ALA A 8 18.14 3.11 -13.60
C ALA A 8 18.78 1.82 -14.13
N SER A 9 20.00 1.91 -14.68
CA SER A 9 20.70 0.75 -15.27
C SER A 9 21.17 -0.21 -14.18
N ILE A 10 21.84 0.31 -13.16
CA ILE A 10 22.35 -0.46 -12.02
C ILE A 10 21.18 -1.04 -11.22
N ARG A 11 20.13 -0.23 -10.98
CA ARG A 11 18.90 -0.68 -10.32
C ARG A 11 18.30 -1.91 -11.00
N THR A 12 18.13 -1.85 -12.31
CA THR A 12 17.60 -2.97 -13.10
C THR A 12 18.47 -4.21 -13.00
N GLY A 13 19.79 -4.05 -13.04
CA GLY A 13 20.75 -5.15 -12.89
C GLY A 13 20.62 -5.87 -11.54
N ILE A 14 20.55 -5.10 -10.44
CA ILE A 14 20.40 -5.65 -9.08
C ILE A 14 19.05 -6.37 -8.94
N ILE A 15 17.97 -5.79 -9.41
CA ILE A 15 16.64 -6.40 -9.34
C ILE A 15 16.63 -7.72 -10.11
N ARG A 16 17.18 -7.77 -11.31
CA ARG A 16 17.30 -9.02 -12.09
C ARG A 16 18.11 -10.09 -11.35
N LEU A 17 19.20 -9.71 -10.69
CA LEU A 17 19.98 -10.64 -9.88
C LEU A 17 19.15 -11.18 -8.70
N MET A 18 18.43 -10.31 -7.98
CA MET A 18 17.55 -10.73 -6.88
C MET A 18 16.47 -11.71 -7.35
N LEU A 19 15.81 -11.41 -8.47
CA LEU A 19 14.79 -12.29 -9.05
C LEU A 19 15.38 -13.63 -9.47
N LYS A 20 16.57 -13.65 -10.06
CA LYS A 20 17.29 -14.88 -10.40
C LYS A 20 17.60 -15.73 -9.16
N GLU A 21 18.11 -15.13 -8.10
CA GLU A 21 18.39 -15.84 -6.84
C GLU A 21 17.10 -16.40 -6.21
N ARG A 22 15.99 -15.66 -6.28
CA ARG A 22 14.67 -16.14 -5.87
C ARG A 22 14.27 -17.39 -6.65
N ASP A 23 14.36 -17.34 -7.97
CA ASP A 23 13.87 -18.39 -8.86
C ASP A 23 14.77 -19.65 -8.84
N GLU A 24 16.08 -19.47 -8.74
CA GLU A 24 17.05 -20.58 -8.75
C GLU A 24 17.29 -21.20 -7.37
N LYS A 25 17.23 -20.39 -6.30
CA LYS A 25 17.61 -20.83 -4.95
C LYS A 25 16.46 -20.78 -3.94
N GLY A 26 15.27 -20.36 -4.34
CA GLY A 26 14.11 -20.26 -3.45
C GLY A 26 14.26 -19.19 -2.36
N VAL A 27 15.06 -18.15 -2.59
CA VAL A 27 15.27 -17.07 -1.62
C VAL A 27 14.01 -16.22 -1.51
N ALA A 28 13.53 -16.00 -0.28
CA ALA A 28 12.45 -15.06 0.00
C ALA A 28 13.02 -13.68 0.34
N TYR A 29 12.39 -12.62 -0.21
CA TYR A 29 12.79 -11.23 0.04
C TYR A 29 11.67 -10.46 0.72
N LEU A 30 12.01 -9.69 1.76
CA LEU A 30 11.21 -8.58 2.23
C LEU A 30 11.77 -7.29 1.63
N PHE A 31 11.05 -6.71 0.66
CA PHE A 31 11.49 -5.53 -0.07
C PHE A 31 10.74 -4.28 0.41
N ILE A 32 11.47 -3.28 0.91
CA ILE A 32 10.89 -2.00 1.35
C ILE A 32 11.15 -0.97 0.28
N THR A 33 10.11 -0.32 -0.23
CA THR A 33 10.19 0.71 -1.26
C THR A 33 9.03 1.70 -1.16
N HIS A 34 9.22 2.89 -1.67
CA HIS A 34 8.14 3.86 -1.92
C HIS A 34 7.64 3.81 -3.39
N ASP A 35 8.30 3.03 -4.24
CA ASP A 35 7.93 2.85 -5.66
C ASP A 35 6.97 1.66 -5.79
N LEU A 36 5.67 1.98 -5.88
CA LEU A 36 4.61 0.98 -6.05
C LEU A 36 4.69 0.24 -7.39
N SER A 37 5.18 0.90 -8.46
CA SER A 37 5.33 0.26 -9.77
C SER A 37 6.38 -0.83 -9.70
N LEU A 38 7.48 -0.55 -9.01
CA LEU A 38 8.52 -1.54 -8.76
C LEU A 38 8.01 -2.67 -7.87
N ALA A 39 7.32 -2.33 -6.77
CA ALA A 39 6.74 -3.33 -5.87
C ALA A 39 5.80 -4.28 -6.64
N TRP A 40 4.92 -3.75 -7.49
CA TRP A 40 4.02 -4.56 -8.31
C TRP A 40 4.77 -5.51 -9.26
N LEU A 41 5.85 -5.02 -9.87
CA LEU A 41 6.61 -5.81 -10.86
C LEU A 41 7.33 -7.02 -10.25
N ILE A 42 7.80 -6.90 -8.99
CA ILE A 42 8.73 -7.89 -8.41
C ILE A 42 8.15 -8.72 -7.27
N SER A 43 7.00 -8.32 -6.70
CA SER A 43 6.48 -8.93 -5.47
C SER A 43 5.28 -9.83 -5.74
N ASP A 44 5.17 -10.93 -4.98
CA ASP A 44 3.98 -11.77 -4.94
C ASP A 44 2.88 -11.14 -4.08
N LYS A 45 3.29 -10.47 -2.98
CA LYS A 45 2.40 -9.77 -2.05
C LYS A 45 2.90 -8.36 -1.77
N ILE A 46 1.96 -7.44 -1.58
CA ILE A 46 2.23 -6.04 -1.21
C ILE A 46 1.52 -5.71 0.10
N ALA A 47 2.25 -5.07 1.02
CA ALA A 47 1.71 -4.48 2.23
C ALA A 47 1.84 -2.94 2.15
N ILE A 48 0.73 -2.24 2.20
CA ILE A 48 0.69 -0.77 2.22
C ILE A 48 0.74 -0.31 3.67
N MET A 49 1.76 0.48 4.01
CA MET A 49 1.97 1.00 5.37
C MET A 49 1.69 2.49 5.46
N TYR A 50 1.12 2.92 6.59
CA TYR A 50 0.95 4.33 6.95
C TYR A 50 1.18 4.53 8.45
N LEU A 51 2.08 5.45 8.83
CA LEU A 51 2.45 5.74 10.22
C LEU A 51 2.70 4.48 11.06
N GLY A 52 3.50 3.54 10.53
CA GLY A 52 3.89 2.31 11.23
C GLY A 52 2.83 1.20 11.28
N LYS A 53 1.65 1.39 10.68
CA LYS A 53 0.59 0.38 10.60
C LYS A 53 0.40 -0.12 9.18
N ILE A 54 0.11 -1.41 9.02
CA ILE A 54 -0.29 -1.99 7.74
C ILE A 54 -1.77 -1.67 7.54
N MET A 55 -2.07 -0.86 6.53
CA MET A 55 -3.43 -0.46 6.18
C MET A 55 -4.11 -1.50 5.29
N GLU A 56 -3.34 -2.15 4.43
CA GLU A 56 -3.83 -3.18 3.52
C GLU A 56 -2.69 -4.12 3.13
N ILE A 57 -2.97 -5.42 3.01
CA ILE A 57 -2.04 -6.43 2.52
C ILE A 57 -2.79 -7.47 1.69
N GLY A 58 -2.25 -7.83 0.55
CA GLY A 58 -2.83 -8.83 -0.37
C GLY A 58 -1.83 -9.24 -1.43
N THR A 59 -2.29 -9.99 -2.43
CA THR A 59 -1.48 -10.23 -3.63
C THR A 59 -1.19 -8.92 -4.36
N ALA A 60 -0.08 -8.85 -5.09
CA ALA A 60 0.29 -7.65 -5.82
C ALA A 60 -0.83 -7.19 -6.78
N ASP A 61 -1.47 -8.14 -7.46
CA ASP A 61 -2.58 -7.85 -8.36
C ASP A 61 -3.84 -7.34 -7.65
N GLU A 62 -4.20 -7.89 -6.50
CA GLU A 62 -5.35 -7.40 -5.72
C GLU A 62 -5.12 -5.97 -5.23
N ILE A 63 -3.94 -5.70 -4.68
CA ILE A 63 -3.59 -4.36 -4.18
C ILE A 63 -3.62 -3.33 -5.31
N VAL A 64 -3.06 -3.65 -6.48
CA VAL A 64 -2.94 -2.69 -7.58
C VAL A 64 -4.25 -2.52 -8.36
N ASN A 65 -4.94 -3.61 -8.65
CA ASN A 65 -6.13 -3.56 -9.51
C ASN A 65 -7.43 -3.37 -8.74
N ASN A 66 -7.48 -3.72 -7.45
CA ASN A 66 -8.69 -3.68 -6.62
C ASN A 66 -8.42 -3.24 -5.18
N PRO A 67 -7.72 -2.10 -4.96
CA PRO A 67 -7.43 -1.60 -3.62
C PRO A 67 -8.72 -1.33 -2.83
N LYS A 68 -8.70 -1.65 -1.56
CA LYS A 68 -9.86 -1.53 -0.67
C LYS A 68 -9.72 -0.36 0.30
N HIS A 69 -8.56 -0.24 0.95
CA HIS A 69 -8.33 0.85 1.89
C HIS A 69 -8.29 2.21 1.18
N PRO A 70 -8.94 3.26 1.71
CA PRO A 70 -8.93 4.61 1.10
C PRO A 70 -7.52 5.16 0.84
N TYR A 71 -6.55 4.86 1.71
CA TYR A 71 -5.16 5.26 1.50
C TYR A 71 -4.52 4.54 0.30
N SER A 72 -4.72 3.22 0.18
CA SER A 72 -4.22 2.44 -0.97
C SER A 72 -4.79 2.95 -2.29
N LYS A 73 -6.10 3.25 -2.31
CA LYS A 73 -6.76 3.86 -3.48
C LYS A 73 -6.14 5.19 -3.87
N ALA A 74 -5.86 6.04 -2.88
CA ALA A 74 -5.25 7.34 -3.14
C ALA A 74 -3.81 7.22 -3.66
N LEU A 75 -2.99 6.34 -3.08
CA LEU A 75 -1.63 6.06 -3.56
C LEU A 75 -1.61 5.54 -4.99
N LEU A 76 -2.46 4.57 -5.30
CA LEU A 76 -2.55 3.95 -6.63
C LEU A 76 -3.17 4.90 -7.66
N GLY A 77 -4.05 5.80 -7.23
CA GLY A 77 -4.64 6.84 -8.09
C GLY A 77 -3.62 7.83 -8.65
N ILE A 78 -2.45 7.98 -8.04
CA ILE A 78 -1.36 8.83 -8.54
C ILE A 78 -0.28 8.05 -9.30
N MET A 79 -0.34 6.71 -9.26
CA MET A 79 0.63 5.85 -9.94
C MET A 79 0.45 5.95 -11.47
N PRO A 80 1.53 6.21 -12.23
CA PRO A 80 1.47 6.16 -13.68
C PRO A 80 1.27 4.71 -14.14
N VAL A 81 0.12 4.42 -14.73
CA VAL A 81 -0.15 3.11 -15.35
C VAL A 81 0.14 3.22 -16.84
N PRO A 82 1.07 2.42 -17.39
CA PRO A 82 1.35 2.42 -18.83
C PRO A 82 0.08 2.17 -19.65
N GLY A 83 -0.19 3.02 -20.65
CA GLY A 83 -1.35 2.87 -21.53
C GLY A 83 -2.67 3.45 -21.01
N LYS A 84 -2.76 3.94 -19.77
CA LYS A 84 -3.92 4.71 -19.30
C LYS A 84 -3.62 6.20 -19.36
N VAL A 85 -4.34 6.93 -20.21
CA VAL A 85 -4.39 8.39 -20.14
C VAL A 85 -5.18 8.74 -18.87
N LEU A 86 -4.53 9.46 -17.94
CA LEU A 86 -5.18 9.92 -16.70
C LEU A 86 -6.20 11.01 -17.06
N THR A 87 -7.43 10.60 -17.36
CA THR A 87 -8.55 11.49 -17.73
C THR A 87 -9.33 12.01 -16.51
N GLU A 88 -9.17 11.40 -15.35
CA GLU A 88 -9.85 11.83 -14.13
C GLU A 88 -8.95 12.75 -13.29
N LYS A 89 -9.55 13.82 -12.72
CA LYS A 89 -8.89 14.68 -11.75
C LYS A 89 -8.37 13.80 -10.61
N ARG A 90 -7.04 13.72 -10.48
CA ARG A 90 -6.38 13.04 -9.38
C ARG A 90 -6.97 13.55 -8.07
N LYS A 91 -7.60 12.68 -7.29
CA LYS A 91 -7.99 13.01 -5.92
C LYS A 91 -6.70 13.07 -5.09
N ILE A 92 -6.11 14.25 -5.02
CA ILE A 92 -4.95 14.51 -4.17
C ILE A 92 -5.46 14.41 -2.73
N LEU A 93 -4.77 13.62 -1.92
CA LEU A 93 -5.04 13.57 -0.49
C LEU A 93 -4.78 14.96 0.10
N GLU A 94 -5.83 15.57 0.65
CA GLU A 94 -5.72 16.86 1.34
C GLU A 94 -5.01 16.68 2.69
N GLY A 95 -4.32 17.70 3.13
CA GLY A 95 -3.62 17.75 4.41
C GLY A 95 -2.23 17.12 4.40
N GLU A 96 -1.42 17.53 5.38
CA GLU A 96 -0.07 17.01 5.59
C GLU A 96 -0.10 15.69 6.36
N THR A 97 0.93 14.86 6.17
CA THR A 97 1.10 13.66 6.97
C THR A 97 1.45 14.09 8.42
N PRO A 98 0.69 13.66 9.43
CA PRO A 98 1.00 13.96 10.81
C PRO A 98 2.41 13.50 11.17
N ASN A 99 3.08 14.23 12.08
CA ASN A 99 4.36 13.79 12.62
C ASN A 99 4.22 12.42 13.27
N ALA A 100 5.21 11.53 13.06
CA ALA A 100 5.19 10.17 13.58
C ALA A 100 5.09 10.07 15.11
N GLY A 101 5.41 11.15 15.84
CA GLY A 101 5.30 11.24 17.29
C GLY A 101 3.92 11.63 17.83
N VAL A 102 2.97 11.96 16.96
CA VAL A 102 1.60 12.32 17.41
C VAL A 102 0.82 11.04 17.72
N GLU A 103 0.35 10.93 18.95
CA GLU A 103 -0.53 9.81 19.35
C GLU A 103 -1.91 10.01 18.72
N ILE A 104 -2.29 9.10 17.81
CA ILE A 104 -3.61 9.04 17.20
C ILE A 104 -4.32 7.84 17.81
N LYS A 105 -5.41 8.06 18.55
CA LYS A 105 -6.17 7.00 19.26
C LYS A 105 -6.86 6.04 18.29
N GLY A 106 -7.48 6.56 17.25
CA GLY A 106 -8.25 5.79 16.29
C GLY A 106 -7.44 5.40 15.04
N CYS A 107 -8.11 5.37 13.89
CA CYS A 107 -7.49 5.08 12.61
C CYS A 107 -6.40 6.09 12.29
N LYS A 108 -5.17 5.62 12.03
CA LYS A 108 -4.02 6.49 11.73
C LYS A 108 -4.24 7.39 10.52
N PHE A 109 -5.09 6.96 9.59
CA PHE A 109 -5.39 7.69 8.36
C PHE A 109 -6.63 8.60 8.47
N CYS A 110 -7.37 8.63 9.58
CA CYS A 110 -8.65 9.33 9.73
C CYS A 110 -8.59 10.81 9.32
N GLY A 111 -7.53 11.53 9.68
CA GLY A 111 -7.37 12.97 9.38
C GLY A 111 -7.24 13.32 7.89
N ARG A 112 -6.98 12.32 7.03
CA ARG A 112 -6.82 12.49 5.57
C ARG A 112 -7.75 11.58 4.76
N CYS A 113 -8.62 10.84 5.46
CA CYS A 113 -9.49 9.86 4.82
C CYS A 113 -10.73 10.54 4.21
N PRO A 114 -10.97 10.43 2.89
CA PRO A 114 -12.18 10.97 2.26
C PRO A 114 -13.45 10.22 2.64
N GLU A 115 -13.30 9.05 3.26
CA GLU A 115 -14.41 8.17 3.70
C GLU A 115 -14.43 8.05 5.24
N VAL A 116 -13.96 9.08 5.97
CA VAL A 116 -13.87 9.06 7.43
C VAL A 116 -15.25 8.95 8.08
N MET A 117 -15.34 8.12 9.12
CA MET A 117 -16.54 7.94 9.95
C MET A 117 -16.25 8.40 11.39
N PRO A 118 -17.26 8.77 12.20
CA PRO A 118 -17.04 9.21 13.58
C PRO A 118 -16.20 8.23 14.41
N LYS A 119 -16.47 6.93 14.32
CA LYS A 119 -15.70 5.88 15.00
C LYS A 119 -14.21 5.82 14.63
N CYS A 120 -13.84 6.34 13.45
CA CYS A 120 -12.44 6.35 13.02
C CYS A 120 -11.54 7.28 13.86
N HIS A 121 -12.10 8.25 14.57
CA HIS A 121 -11.34 9.15 15.43
C HIS A 121 -11.06 8.55 16.83
N GLU A 122 -11.87 7.59 17.27
CA GLU A 122 -11.86 7.09 18.63
C GLU A 122 -11.30 5.68 18.73
N ILE A 123 -11.59 4.82 17.75
CA ILE A 123 -11.30 3.39 17.78
C ILE A 123 -10.35 3.03 16.64
N GLU A 124 -9.28 2.31 16.96
CA GLU A 124 -8.38 1.74 15.96
C GLU A 124 -9.11 0.60 15.21
N PRO A 125 -9.17 0.61 13.88
CA PRO A 125 -9.82 -0.47 13.13
C PRO A 125 -9.05 -1.79 13.26
N GLU A 126 -9.77 -2.89 13.32
CA GLU A 126 -9.18 -4.23 13.26
C GLU A 126 -8.71 -4.56 11.84
N ASN A 127 -7.79 -5.52 11.76
CA ASN A 127 -7.34 -6.06 10.48
C ASN A 127 -8.30 -7.17 10.03
N ILE A 128 -9.07 -6.91 8.99
CA ILE A 128 -10.17 -7.77 8.54
C ILE A 128 -9.77 -8.47 7.24
N GLU A 129 -9.88 -9.80 7.21
CA GLU A 129 -9.73 -10.58 6.00
C GLU A 129 -11.01 -10.45 5.15
N ILE A 130 -10.89 -9.83 3.98
CA ILE A 130 -12.02 -9.56 3.06
C ILE A 130 -12.11 -10.57 1.91
N SER A 131 -11.01 -11.24 1.63
CA SER A 131 -10.88 -12.40 0.74
C SER A 131 -9.65 -13.19 1.15
N PRO A 132 -9.49 -14.46 0.75
CA PRO A 132 -8.37 -15.28 1.18
C PRO A 132 -7.00 -14.63 0.99
N GLY A 133 -6.34 -14.28 2.11
CA GLY A 133 -5.04 -13.61 2.12
C GLY A 133 -5.05 -12.10 1.84
N HIS A 134 -6.23 -11.47 1.67
CA HIS A 134 -6.38 -10.03 1.52
C HIS A 134 -6.97 -9.40 2.78
N PHE A 135 -6.17 -8.63 3.49
CA PHE A 135 -6.53 -8.01 4.76
C PHE A 135 -6.56 -6.48 4.64
N VAL A 136 -7.53 -5.87 5.31
CA VAL A 136 -7.73 -4.42 5.29
C VAL A 136 -8.01 -3.90 6.70
N MET A 137 -7.26 -2.90 7.13
CA MET A 137 -7.42 -2.23 8.41
C MET A 137 -8.33 -1.02 8.29
N CYS A 138 -9.65 -1.26 8.17
CA CYS A 138 -10.63 -0.19 7.95
C CYS A 138 -12.01 -0.56 8.47
N HIS A 139 -12.63 0.34 9.24
CA HIS A 139 -13.98 0.18 9.80
C HIS A 139 -15.09 -0.04 8.77
N LYS A 140 -14.88 0.37 7.52
CA LYS A 140 -15.82 0.14 6.42
C LYS A 140 -16.13 -1.34 6.19
N TYR A 141 -15.24 -2.21 6.62
CA TYR A 141 -15.35 -3.66 6.44
C TYR A 141 -15.71 -4.40 7.73
N SER A 142 -15.73 -3.73 8.90
CA SER A 142 -16.09 -4.34 10.20
C SER A 142 -17.55 -4.81 10.27
N ASP A 143 -18.45 -4.09 9.60
CA ASP A 143 -19.89 -4.31 9.69
C ASP A 143 -20.43 -5.32 8.65
N LYS A 144 -19.55 -6.02 7.92
CA LYS A 144 -19.93 -6.98 6.86
C LYS A 144 -19.79 -8.46 7.26
N GLN A 145 -19.53 -8.74 8.54
CA GLN A 145 -19.38 -10.10 9.07
C GLN A 145 -20.64 -10.58 9.84
N GLU A 146 -21.83 -9.96 9.63
CA GLU A 146 -23.12 -10.52 10.05
C GLU A 146 -23.82 -11.22 8.90
#